data_baac784cfc116fd6cf2e882100d50846
#
_entry.id   baac784cfc116fd6cf2e882100d50846
#
_cell.length_a   1.000
_cell.length_b   1.000
_cell.length_c   1.000
_cell.angle_alpha   90.00
_cell.angle_beta   90.00
_cell.angle_gamma   90.00
#
_symmetry.space_group_name_H-M   'P 1'
#
loop_
_entity.id
_entity.type
_entity.pdbx_description
1 polymer ?
#
loop_
_entity_poly.entity_id
_entity_poly.type
_entity_poly.pdbx_seq_one_letter_code
_entity_poly.pdbx_strand_id
1 'polypeptide(L)'
;MSLLFLSHCIRRLLRSRSAVVSLVCVSILCAVAGAYTTYRNTEYGQANKEVIDRVVSANEGFAADLTRLASDSSADENGRIYDDMEVHRRELTVVVREYRESPDRADDEGKSKKIAQFLKAEEEVYDRTLHIVKMSPTDFNVDRQGEEVRLQESVDKLLETARDLSVTKDQYRQIITFSEAVKALKDYKTHEGRRQNEVKAEETMQAFASYIKSKSYYEAYRLLSPAAMRKVPFTNWVGTYGNSRYGYLTKLQSRPDGKDAVILTYAIGPDKGEGKKDITVRLVQVDTKWLIDSIDEE
;
A
#
# COMPACT_ATOMS: atom_id res chain seq x y z
N MET A 1 -26.55 56.07 -29.36
CA MET A 1 -25.43 56.75 -30.08
C MET A 1 -25.14 55.92 -31.33
N SER A 2 -25.32 56.54 -32.53
CA SER A 2 -25.51 55.77 -33.76
C SER A 2 -24.21 55.25 -34.33
N LEU A 3 -24.23 54.04 -34.89
CA LEU A 3 -23.19 53.38 -35.68
C LEU A 3 -22.55 54.29 -36.76
N LEU A 4 -23.27 55.28 -37.24
CA LEU A 4 -22.85 56.31 -38.18
C LEU A 4 -21.76 57.23 -37.59
N PHE A 5 -21.79 57.56 -36.30
CA PHE A 5 -20.81 58.40 -35.66
C PHE A 5 -19.44 57.66 -35.50
N LEU A 6 -19.49 56.35 -35.18
CA LEU A 6 -18.31 55.51 -35.11
C LEU A 6 -17.63 55.34 -36.47
N SER A 7 -18.43 55.15 -37.56
CA SER A 7 -17.92 55.02 -38.91
C SER A 7 -17.22 56.29 -39.42
N HIS A 8 -17.75 57.47 -39.00
CA HIS A 8 -17.16 58.76 -39.40
C HIS A 8 -15.85 59.04 -38.65
N CYS A 9 -15.75 58.68 -37.38
CA CYS A 9 -14.50 58.78 -36.59
C CYS A 9 -13.45 57.84 -37.13
N ILE A 10 -13.79 56.62 -37.48
CA ILE A 10 -12.86 55.63 -38.06
C ILE A 10 -12.33 56.10 -39.43
N ARG A 11 -13.19 56.65 -40.30
CA ARG A 11 -12.77 57.19 -41.62
C ARG A 11 -11.87 58.41 -41.47
N ARG A 12 -12.02 59.24 -40.46
CA ARG A 12 -11.14 60.41 -40.21
C ARG A 12 -9.78 59.99 -39.65
N LEU A 13 -9.72 58.98 -38.80
CA LEU A 13 -8.50 58.38 -38.27
C LEU A 13 -7.71 57.68 -39.39
N LEU A 14 -8.36 57.00 -40.33
CA LEU A 14 -7.71 56.34 -41.43
C LEU A 14 -7.14 57.30 -42.52
N ARG A 15 -7.50 58.58 -42.50
CA ARG A 15 -6.95 59.61 -43.42
C ARG A 15 -5.57 60.17 -42.97
N SER A 16 -5.17 59.97 -41.74
CA SER A 16 -3.86 60.38 -41.24
C SER A 16 -2.86 59.22 -41.40
N ARG A 17 -1.83 59.42 -42.20
CA ARG A 17 -0.77 58.40 -42.36
C ARG A 17 -0.19 57.95 -41.03
N SER A 18 -0.06 58.85 -40.07
CA SER A 18 0.45 58.54 -38.71
C SER A 18 -0.55 57.65 -37.92
N ALA A 19 -1.86 57.90 -38.05
CA ALA A 19 -2.87 57.09 -37.37
C ALA A 19 -2.98 55.68 -37.94
N VAL A 20 -2.83 55.53 -39.26
CA VAL A 20 -2.80 54.18 -39.89
C VAL A 20 -1.55 53.41 -39.46
N VAL A 21 -0.38 54.06 -39.45
CA VAL A 21 0.86 53.44 -38.97
C VAL A 21 0.75 53.02 -37.51
N SER A 22 0.21 53.88 -36.65
CA SER A 22 -0.01 53.54 -35.21
C SER A 22 -1.00 52.35 -35.03
N LEU A 23 -2.07 52.30 -35.82
CA LEU A 23 -3.04 51.20 -35.74
C LEU A 23 -2.42 49.88 -36.22
N VAL A 24 -1.60 49.91 -37.26
CA VAL A 24 -0.87 48.72 -37.74
C VAL A 24 0.16 48.26 -36.71
N CYS A 25 0.92 49.17 -36.11
CA CYS A 25 1.86 48.82 -35.04
C CYS A 25 1.19 48.20 -33.82
N VAL A 26 0.06 48.75 -33.38
CA VAL A 26 -0.74 48.18 -32.26
C VAL A 26 -1.28 46.79 -32.63
N SER A 27 -1.77 46.63 -33.85
CA SER A 27 -2.28 45.30 -34.30
C SER A 27 -1.17 44.24 -34.37
N ILE A 28 0.02 44.64 -34.83
CA ILE A 28 1.19 43.74 -34.85
C ILE A 28 1.62 43.39 -33.39
N LEU A 29 1.68 44.38 -32.51
CA LEU A 29 2.04 44.16 -31.12
C LEU A 29 1.03 43.24 -30.41
N CYS A 30 -0.27 43.42 -30.64
CA CYS A 30 -1.32 42.54 -30.12
C CYS A 30 -1.22 41.11 -30.68
N ALA A 31 -0.89 40.97 -32.01
CA ALA A 31 -0.71 39.65 -32.62
C ALA A 31 0.55 38.95 -32.10
N VAL A 32 1.67 39.68 -31.92
CA VAL A 32 2.89 39.12 -31.34
C VAL A 32 2.69 38.75 -29.87
N ALA A 33 2.04 39.62 -29.09
CA ALA A 33 1.71 39.30 -27.70
C ALA A 33 0.78 38.09 -27.59
N GLY A 34 -0.24 38.00 -28.47
CA GLY A 34 -1.14 36.86 -28.54
C GLY A 34 -0.43 35.56 -28.96
N ALA A 35 0.44 35.62 -29.95
CA ALA A 35 1.24 34.45 -30.35
C ALA A 35 2.22 34.03 -29.22
N TYR A 36 2.88 34.99 -28.58
CA TYR A 36 3.78 34.71 -27.46
C TYR A 36 3.06 34.07 -26.26
N THR A 37 1.88 34.60 -25.87
CA THR A 37 1.10 34.02 -24.79
C THR A 37 0.57 32.62 -25.15
N THR A 38 0.17 32.38 -26.40
CA THR A 38 -0.27 31.06 -26.87
C THR A 38 0.90 30.07 -26.89
N TYR A 39 2.05 30.46 -27.42
CA TYR A 39 3.27 29.66 -27.44
C TYR A 39 3.68 29.28 -26.01
N ARG A 40 3.76 30.25 -25.12
CA ARG A 40 4.13 30.08 -23.74
C ARG A 40 3.13 29.15 -22.99
N ASN A 41 1.83 29.35 -23.14
CA ASN A 41 0.82 28.48 -22.56
C ASN A 41 0.90 27.03 -23.08
N THR A 42 1.36 26.83 -24.32
CA THR A 42 1.52 25.49 -24.90
C THR A 42 2.77 24.78 -24.34
N GLU A 43 3.90 25.49 -24.19
CA GLU A 43 5.11 24.93 -23.55
C GLU A 43 4.87 24.57 -22.08
N TYR A 44 4.25 25.47 -21.31
CA TYR A 44 3.90 25.19 -19.91
C TYR A 44 2.88 24.06 -19.78
N GLY A 45 1.95 23.98 -20.70
CA GLY A 45 0.98 22.87 -20.74
C GLY A 45 1.68 21.53 -20.99
N GLN A 46 2.69 21.49 -21.85
CA GLN A 46 3.47 20.29 -22.13
C GLN A 46 4.36 19.88 -20.94
N ALA A 47 5.11 20.82 -20.34
CA ALA A 47 5.96 20.55 -19.20
C ALA A 47 5.15 20.03 -17.99
N ASN A 48 4.01 20.62 -17.70
CA ASN A 48 3.11 20.17 -16.64
C ASN A 48 2.52 18.78 -16.93
N LYS A 49 2.18 18.50 -18.19
CA LYS A 49 1.71 17.19 -18.61
C LYS A 49 2.79 16.12 -18.43
N GLU A 50 4.03 16.42 -18.81
CA GLU A 50 5.17 15.51 -18.66
C GLU A 50 5.41 15.13 -17.20
N VAL A 51 5.35 16.11 -16.29
CA VAL A 51 5.47 15.86 -14.83
C VAL A 51 4.37 14.91 -14.36
N ILE A 52 3.12 15.14 -14.75
CA ILE A 52 1.99 14.28 -14.36
C ILE A 52 2.14 12.88 -14.96
N ASP A 53 2.55 12.77 -16.25
CA ASP A 53 2.74 11.48 -16.90
C ASP A 53 3.84 10.65 -16.20
N ARG A 54 4.93 11.28 -15.77
CA ARG A 54 6.00 10.61 -15.00
C ARG A 54 5.52 10.13 -13.62
N VAL A 55 4.74 10.95 -12.91
CA VAL A 55 4.14 10.54 -11.63
C VAL A 55 3.21 9.36 -11.82
N VAL A 56 2.35 9.41 -12.81
CA VAL A 56 1.40 8.33 -13.14
C VAL A 56 2.13 7.04 -13.48
N SER A 57 3.23 7.12 -14.24
CA SER A 57 4.06 5.95 -14.56
C SER A 57 4.71 5.34 -13.30
N ALA A 58 5.21 6.16 -12.38
CA ALA A 58 5.73 5.68 -11.10
C ALA A 58 4.63 5.02 -10.25
N ASN A 59 3.42 5.59 -10.25
CA ASN A 59 2.25 5.04 -9.56
C ASN A 59 1.84 3.66 -10.08
N GLU A 60 1.90 3.44 -11.41
CA GLU A 60 1.61 2.13 -12.01
C GLU A 60 2.58 1.06 -11.51
N GLY A 61 3.88 1.35 -11.50
CA GLY A 61 4.91 0.46 -10.99
C GLY A 61 4.69 0.13 -9.51
N PHE A 62 4.51 1.15 -8.70
CA PHE A 62 4.27 1.00 -7.26
C PHE A 62 2.99 0.22 -6.94
N ALA A 63 1.89 0.46 -7.67
CA ALA A 63 0.63 -0.28 -7.52
C ALA A 63 0.77 -1.75 -7.92
N ALA A 64 1.57 -2.05 -8.96
CA ALA A 64 1.89 -3.41 -9.35
C ALA A 64 2.65 -4.14 -8.24
N ASP A 65 3.61 -3.49 -7.60
CA ASP A 65 4.37 -4.05 -6.49
C ASP A 65 3.50 -4.30 -5.25
N LEU A 66 2.58 -3.39 -4.93
CA LEU A 66 1.59 -3.61 -3.87
C LEU A 66 0.71 -4.83 -4.16
N THR A 67 0.32 -5.01 -5.42
CA THR A 67 -0.46 -6.18 -5.85
C THR A 67 0.35 -7.47 -5.72
N ARG A 68 1.64 -7.45 -6.06
CA ARG A 68 2.56 -8.59 -5.88
C ARG A 68 2.74 -8.94 -4.41
N LEU A 69 2.88 -7.94 -3.52
CA LEU A 69 2.92 -8.16 -2.07
C LEU A 69 1.65 -8.84 -1.53
N ALA A 70 0.48 -8.47 -2.07
CA ALA A 70 -0.80 -9.07 -1.68
C ALA A 70 -0.97 -10.50 -2.19
N SER A 71 -0.19 -10.94 -3.18
CA SER A 71 -0.14 -12.31 -3.63
C SER A 71 0.70 -13.17 -2.67
N ASP A 72 0.64 -14.49 -2.82
CA ASP A 72 1.29 -15.45 -1.91
C ASP A 72 2.81 -15.56 -2.18
N SER A 73 3.53 -14.45 -2.00
CA SER A 73 4.97 -14.35 -2.23
C SER A 73 5.79 -14.81 -1.03
N SER A 74 6.98 -15.35 -1.32
CA SER A 74 7.94 -15.76 -0.28
C SER A 74 8.56 -14.55 0.45
N ALA A 75 9.17 -14.78 1.62
CA ALA A 75 9.85 -13.72 2.36
C ALA A 75 10.98 -13.05 1.55
N ASP A 76 11.74 -13.84 0.76
CA ASP A 76 12.80 -13.33 -0.10
C ASP A 76 12.26 -12.50 -1.26
N GLU A 77 11.10 -12.88 -1.80
CA GLU A 77 10.42 -12.12 -2.84
C GLU A 77 9.87 -10.81 -2.28
N ASN A 78 9.30 -10.81 -1.08
CA ASN A 78 8.84 -9.60 -0.40
C ASN A 78 9.98 -8.59 -0.22
N GLY A 79 11.20 -9.05 0.13
CA GLY A 79 12.38 -8.19 0.21
C GLY A 79 12.67 -7.48 -1.11
N ARG A 80 12.63 -8.20 -2.24
CA ARG A 80 12.84 -7.61 -3.58
C ARG A 80 11.73 -6.63 -3.96
N ILE A 81 10.48 -6.96 -3.66
CA ILE A 81 9.35 -6.07 -3.91
C ILE A 81 9.49 -4.77 -3.12
N TYR A 82 9.97 -4.82 -1.87
CA TYR A 82 10.23 -3.62 -1.07
C TYR A 82 11.32 -2.74 -1.70
N ASP A 83 12.37 -3.34 -2.25
CA ASP A 83 13.43 -2.62 -2.95
C ASP A 83 12.90 -1.97 -4.23
N ASP A 84 12.05 -2.65 -5.00
CA ASP A 84 11.39 -2.12 -6.20
C ASP A 84 10.49 -0.92 -5.84
N MET A 85 9.69 -1.01 -4.77
CA MET A 85 8.86 0.10 -4.28
C MET A 85 9.71 1.31 -3.86
N GLU A 86 10.88 1.11 -3.26
CA GLU A 86 11.81 2.20 -2.93
C GLU A 86 12.44 2.84 -4.18
N VAL A 87 12.58 2.10 -5.28
CA VAL A 87 13.00 2.67 -6.58
C VAL A 87 11.93 3.63 -7.07
N HIS A 88 10.65 3.24 -7.11
CA HIS A 88 9.56 4.13 -7.53
C HIS A 88 9.42 5.38 -6.65
N ARG A 89 9.63 5.23 -5.35
CA ARG A 89 9.68 6.39 -4.44
C ARG A 89 10.81 7.36 -4.80
N ARG A 90 12.01 6.85 -5.12
CA ARG A 90 13.13 7.70 -5.55
C ARG A 90 12.85 8.38 -6.89
N GLU A 91 12.22 7.69 -7.83
CA GLU A 91 11.78 8.28 -9.10
C GLU A 91 10.83 9.45 -8.86
N LEU A 92 9.82 9.28 -8.00
CA LEU A 92 8.92 10.37 -7.60
C LEU A 92 9.69 11.54 -6.98
N THR A 93 10.65 11.26 -6.08
CA THR A 93 11.49 12.30 -5.46
C THR A 93 12.30 13.09 -6.49
N VAL A 94 12.79 12.42 -7.52
CA VAL A 94 13.50 13.09 -8.64
C VAL A 94 12.54 14.02 -9.39
N VAL A 95 11.34 13.55 -9.74
CA VAL A 95 10.32 14.36 -10.42
C VAL A 95 9.95 15.60 -9.59
N VAL A 96 9.74 15.43 -8.28
CA VAL A 96 9.41 16.53 -7.35
C VAL A 96 10.55 17.55 -7.29
N ARG A 97 11.79 17.09 -7.19
CA ARG A 97 12.97 17.96 -7.15
C ARG A 97 13.13 18.74 -8.45
N GLU A 98 13.12 18.06 -9.60
CA GLU A 98 13.22 18.70 -10.91
C GLU A 98 12.12 19.74 -11.12
N TYR A 99 10.90 19.41 -10.72
CA TYR A 99 9.80 20.36 -10.75
C TYR A 99 10.06 21.57 -9.84
N ARG A 100 10.63 21.39 -8.66
CA ARG A 100 10.97 22.48 -7.71
C ARG A 100 12.10 23.38 -8.23
N GLU A 101 13.04 22.84 -8.95
CA GLU A 101 14.23 23.55 -9.47
C GLU A 101 14.00 24.16 -10.85
N SER A 102 12.88 23.85 -11.51
CA SER A 102 12.58 24.36 -12.86
C SER A 102 12.40 25.87 -12.85
N PRO A 103 13.16 26.61 -13.69
CA PRO A 103 13.07 28.07 -13.78
C PRO A 103 11.74 28.56 -14.38
N ASP A 104 11.00 27.69 -15.08
CA ASP A 104 9.79 28.04 -15.83
C ASP A 104 8.54 28.14 -14.96
N ARG A 105 8.70 28.06 -13.63
CA ARG A 105 7.61 28.14 -12.65
C ARG A 105 6.90 29.49 -12.55
N ALA A 106 7.50 30.56 -13.09
CA ALA A 106 7.23 31.90 -12.61
C ALA A 106 5.90 32.52 -13.07
N ASP A 107 5.20 31.96 -14.07
CA ASP A 107 4.18 32.73 -14.76
C ASP A 107 2.72 32.27 -14.62
N ASP A 108 2.46 31.12 -14.01
CA ASP A 108 1.10 30.74 -13.58
C ASP A 108 1.14 30.26 -12.13
N GLU A 109 1.21 31.19 -11.19
CA GLU A 109 1.28 30.91 -9.76
C GLU A 109 0.16 29.94 -9.29
N GLY A 110 -1.01 30.02 -9.91
CA GLY A 110 -2.14 29.18 -9.58
C GLY A 110 -1.92 27.71 -9.96
N LYS A 111 -1.45 27.45 -11.17
CA LYS A 111 -1.19 26.06 -11.67
C LYS A 111 0.04 25.46 -11.02
N SER A 112 1.13 26.20 -10.92
CA SER A 112 2.34 25.76 -10.23
C SER A 112 2.08 25.38 -8.79
N LYS A 113 1.25 26.15 -8.08
CA LYS A 113 0.86 25.82 -6.71
C LYS A 113 0.06 24.52 -6.62
N LYS A 114 -0.89 24.31 -7.54
CA LYS A 114 -1.71 23.09 -7.58
C LYS A 114 -0.86 21.85 -7.86
N ILE A 115 0.07 21.92 -8.83
CA ILE A 115 0.99 20.80 -9.11
C ILE A 115 1.90 20.53 -7.93
N ALA A 116 2.44 21.56 -7.28
CA ALA A 116 3.26 21.40 -6.09
C ALA A 116 2.48 20.74 -4.93
N GLN A 117 1.19 21.07 -4.77
CA GLN A 117 0.31 20.44 -3.77
C GLN A 117 0.03 18.98 -4.11
N PHE A 118 -0.24 18.66 -5.37
CA PHE A 118 -0.41 17.30 -5.86
C PHE A 118 0.85 16.46 -5.64
N LEU A 119 2.02 16.93 -6.06
CA LEU A 119 3.29 16.25 -5.85
C LEU A 119 3.60 15.99 -4.37
N LYS A 120 3.29 16.96 -3.51
CA LYS A 120 3.43 16.78 -2.06
C LYS A 120 2.48 15.72 -1.52
N ALA A 121 1.25 15.66 -2.02
CA ALA A 121 0.28 14.64 -1.61
C ALA A 121 0.72 13.24 -2.07
N GLU A 122 1.29 13.13 -3.28
CA GLU A 122 1.89 11.88 -3.76
C GLU A 122 3.05 11.41 -2.87
N GLU A 123 4.01 12.29 -2.57
CA GLU A 123 5.12 11.96 -1.65
C GLU A 123 4.59 11.44 -0.30
N GLU A 124 3.56 12.09 0.25
CA GLU A 124 2.96 11.71 1.53
C GLU A 124 2.31 10.31 1.49
N VAL A 125 1.62 9.97 0.39
CA VAL A 125 1.04 8.63 0.19
C VAL A 125 2.13 7.56 0.07
N TYR A 126 3.18 7.82 -0.72
CA TYR A 126 4.32 6.89 -0.86
C TYR A 126 5.01 6.63 0.48
N ASP A 127 5.37 7.70 1.20
CA ASP A 127 6.07 7.58 2.48
C ASP A 127 5.23 6.82 3.51
N ARG A 128 3.93 7.11 3.58
CA ARG A 128 3.00 6.42 4.46
C ARG A 128 2.85 4.95 4.11
N THR A 129 2.68 4.65 2.82
CA THR A 129 2.55 3.28 2.33
C THR A 129 3.78 2.46 2.64
N LEU A 130 4.99 2.98 2.35
CA LEU A 130 6.25 2.31 2.65
C LEU A 130 6.46 2.12 4.16
N HIS A 131 6.05 3.11 4.97
CA HIS A 131 6.08 2.96 6.42
C HIS A 131 5.24 1.76 6.86
N ILE A 132 3.98 1.66 6.43
CA ILE A 132 3.09 0.54 6.79
C ILE A 132 3.65 -0.79 6.25
N VAL A 133 4.14 -0.82 5.02
CA VAL A 133 4.72 -2.04 4.42
C VAL A 133 5.88 -2.57 5.25
N LYS A 134 6.74 -1.68 5.78
CA LYS A 134 7.91 -2.04 6.60
C LYS A 134 7.58 -2.36 8.06
N MET A 135 6.42 -1.95 8.55
CA MET A 135 6.01 -2.30 9.91
C MET A 135 5.87 -3.81 10.05
N SER A 136 6.23 -4.34 11.22
CA SER A 136 5.85 -5.71 11.53
C SER A 136 4.32 -5.83 11.63
N PRO A 137 3.72 -7.00 11.32
CA PRO A 137 2.28 -7.20 11.53
C PRO A 137 1.83 -6.95 12.97
N THR A 138 2.69 -7.22 13.94
CA THR A 138 2.42 -6.95 15.36
C THR A 138 2.30 -5.46 15.63
N ASP A 139 3.28 -4.67 15.17
CA ASP A 139 3.28 -3.21 15.36
C ASP A 139 2.10 -2.56 14.63
N PHE A 140 1.81 -2.99 13.40
CA PHE A 140 0.65 -2.55 12.66
C PHE A 140 -0.66 -2.83 13.41
N ASN A 141 -0.82 -4.02 14.01
CA ASN A 141 -2.03 -4.38 14.75
C ASN A 141 -2.19 -3.56 16.05
N VAL A 142 -1.10 -3.08 16.66
CA VAL A 142 -1.15 -2.21 17.87
C VAL A 142 -1.75 -0.84 17.54
N ASP A 143 -1.35 -0.21 16.42
CA ASP A 143 -1.86 1.12 16.01
C ASP A 143 -2.67 1.06 14.69
N ARG A 144 -3.28 -0.06 14.40
CA ARG A 144 -3.98 -0.30 13.13
C ARG A 144 -4.95 0.82 12.77
N GLN A 145 -5.81 1.20 13.72
CA GLN A 145 -6.81 2.22 13.48
C GLN A 145 -6.18 3.59 13.15
N GLY A 146 -5.11 3.92 13.85
CA GLY A 146 -4.37 5.17 13.60
C GLY A 146 -3.70 5.16 12.23
N GLU A 147 -3.06 4.08 11.83
CA GLU A 147 -2.41 3.97 10.52
C GLU A 147 -3.43 3.96 9.37
N GLU A 148 -4.56 3.24 9.52
CA GLU A 148 -5.63 3.24 8.51
C GLU A 148 -6.22 4.66 8.32
N VAL A 149 -6.46 5.41 9.39
CA VAL A 149 -6.97 6.78 9.31
C VAL A 149 -5.96 7.70 8.61
N ARG A 150 -4.70 7.68 9.04
CA ARG A 150 -3.64 8.52 8.44
C ARG A 150 -3.42 8.21 6.95
N LEU A 151 -3.46 6.92 6.56
CA LEU A 151 -3.36 6.51 5.16
C LEU A 151 -4.55 7.00 4.35
N GLN A 152 -5.77 6.85 4.89
CA GLN A 152 -6.99 7.31 4.22
C GLN A 152 -6.97 8.83 4.00
N GLU A 153 -6.56 9.62 5.01
CA GLU A 153 -6.43 11.07 4.91
C GLU A 153 -5.43 11.48 3.82
N SER A 154 -4.28 10.78 3.74
CA SER A 154 -3.28 11.06 2.70
C SER A 154 -3.83 10.75 1.30
N VAL A 155 -4.55 9.63 1.13
CA VAL A 155 -5.19 9.26 -0.14
C VAL A 155 -6.31 10.22 -0.53
N ASP A 156 -7.15 10.64 0.42
CA ASP A 156 -8.24 11.59 0.14
C ASP A 156 -7.69 12.95 -0.29
N LYS A 157 -6.62 13.41 0.34
CA LYS A 157 -5.90 14.63 -0.05
C LYS A 157 -5.28 14.51 -1.45
N LEU A 158 -4.70 13.36 -1.79
CA LEU A 158 -4.19 13.09 -3.14
C LEU A 158 -5.31 13.20 -4.18
N LEU A 159 -6.44 12.55 -3.96
CA LEU A 159 -7.58 12.59 -4.87
C LEU A 159 -8.20 13.99 -4.99
N GLU A 160 -8.23 14.77 -3.92
CA GLU A 160 -8.67 16.17 -3.93
C GLU A 160 -7.72 17.02 -4.80
N THR A 161 -6.41 16.95 -4.55
CA THR A 161 -5.43 17.70 -5.33
C THR A 161 -5.41 17.28 -6.80
N ALA A 162 -5.61 16.01 -7.11
CA ALA A 162 -5.71 15.51 -8.49
C ALA A 162 -6.95 16.05 -9.23
N ARG A 163 -8.09 16.22 -8.53
CA ARG A 163 -9.30 16.84 -9.12
C ARG A 163 -9.08 18.30 -9.47
N ASP A 164 -8.30 19.01 -8.67
CA ASP A 164 -7.99 20.43 -8.87
C ASP A 164 -7.01 20.66 -10.04
N LEU A 165 -6.35 19.60 -10.48
CA LEU A 165 -5.50 19.61 -11.66
C LEU A 165 -6.35 19.35 -12.92
N SER A 166 -5.99 19.99 -14.03
CA SER A 166 -6.60 19.72 -15.32
C SER A 166 -5.99 18.45 -15.96
N VAL A 167 -5.98 17.34 -15.22
CA VAL A 167 -5.49 16.04 -15.70
C VAL A 167 -6.47 15.43 -16.70
N THR A 168 -5.95 14.58 -17.59
CA THR A 168 -6.80 13.83 -18.52
C THR A 168 -7.62 12.78 -17.77
N LYS A 169 -8.72 12.33 -18.37
CA LYS A 169 -9.57 11.28 -17.78
C LYS A 169 -8.79 9.99 -17.51
N ASP A 170 -7.82 9.66 -18.37
CA ASP A 170 -7.01 8.45 -18.20
C ASP A 170 -6.00 8.60 -17.07
N GLN A 171 -5.29 9.74 -16.99
CA GLN A 171 -4.42 10.05 -15.85
C GLN A 171 -5.17 9.99 -14.51
N TYR A 172 -6.37 10.60 -14.45
CA TYR A 172 -7.18 10.56 -13.23
C TYR A 172 -7.61 9.13 -12.86
N ARG A 173 -7.96 8.30 -13.86
CA ARG A 173 -8.27 6.88 -13.63
C ARG A 173 -7.07 6.12 -13.05
N GLN A 174 -5.85 6.37 -13.56
CA GLN A 174 -4.64 5.74 -13.06
C GLN A 174 -4.33 6.13 -11.61
N ILE A 175 -4.53 7.42 -11.25
CA ILE A 175 -4.41 7.90 -9.86
C ILE A 175 -5.44 7.20 -8.95
N ILE A 176 -6.67 6.99 -9.41
CA ILE A 176 -7.68 6.23 -8.65
C ILE A 176 -7.22 4.79 -8.46
N THR A 177 -6.77 4.10 -9.52
CA THR A 177 -6.28 2.71 -9.43
C THR A 177 -5.12 2.57 -8.45
N PHE A 178 -4.16 3.50 -8.47
CA PHE A 178 -3.09 3.56 -7.48
C PHE A 178 -3.65 3.73 -6.05
N SER A 179 -4.59 4.65 -5.85
CA SER A 179 -5.23 4.89 -4.55
C SER A 179 -5.97 3.66 -4.02
N GLU A 180 -6.61 2.89 -4.90
CA GLU A 180 -7.28 1.63 -4.55
C GLU A 180 -6.26 0.55 -4.14
N ALA A 181 -5.15 0.42 -4.87
CA ALA A 181 -4.07 -0.49 -4.49
C ALA A 181 -3.48 -0.15 -3.11
N VAL A 182 -3.27 1.14 -2.83
CA VAL A 182 -2.81 1.61 -1.52
C VAL A 182 -3.81 1.25 -0.41
N LYS A 183 -5.11 1.42 -0.64
CA LYS A 183 -6.15 1.06 0.34
C LYS A 183 -6.21 -0.43 0.64
N ALA A 184 -5.89 -1.28 -0.33
CA ALA A 184 -5.84 -2.73 -0.13
C ALA A 184 -4.68 -3.19 0.78
N LEU A 185 -3.72 -2.32 1.08
CA LEU A 185 -2.56 -2.63 1.95
C LEU A 185 -2.97 -3.12 3.35
N LYS A 186 -4.07 -2.59 3.90
CA LYS A 186 -4.60 -3.03 5.20
C LYS A 186 -4.96 -4.53 5.21
N ASP A 187 -5.53 -5.03 4.12
CA ASP A 187 -5.93 -6.43 4.00
C ASP A 187 -4.67 -7.30 3.90
N TYR A 188 -3.69 -6.87 3.10
CA TYR A 188 -2.38 -7.51 3.04
C TYR A 188 -1.73 -7.67 4.43
N LYS A 189 -1.64 -6.59 5.22
CA LYS A 189 -1.05 -6.65 6.58
C LYS A 189 -1.82 -7.58 7.52
N THR A 190 -3.14 -7.64 7.38
CA THR A 190 -3.97 -8.57 8.13
C THR A 190 -3.67 -10.02 7.74
N HIS A 191 -3.54 -10.33 6.45
CA HIS A 191 -3.20 -11.66 5.96
C HIS A 191 -1.77 -12.06 6.35
N GLU A 192 -0.80 -11.15 6.24
CA GLU A 192 0.58 -11.36 6.66
C GLU A 192 0.65 -11.73 8.15
N GLY A 193 -0.06 -10.99 9.01
CA GLY A 193 -0.13 -11.28 10.44
C GLY A 193 -0.74 -12.65 10.72
N ARG A 194 -1.79 -13.04 10.02
CA ARG A 194 -2.39 -14.38 10.15
C ARG A 194 -1.41 -15.49 9.76
N ARG A 195 -0.73 -15.35 8.62
CA ARG A 195 0.29 -16.33 8.20
C ARG A 195 1.41 -16.48 9.21
N GLN A 196 1.93 -15.37 9.73
CA GLN A 196 2.98 -15.41 10.76
C GLN A 196 2.50 -16.11 12.03
N ASN A 197 1.24 -15.87 12.45
CA ASN A 197 0.65 -16.56 13.57
C ASN A 197 0.51 -18.06 13.34
N GLU A 198 0.09 -18.46 12.13
CA GLU A 198 0.01 -19.88 11.75
C GLU A 198 1.37 -20.56 11.77
N VAL A 199 2.42 -19.92 11.22
CA VAL A 199 3.79 -20.44 11.24
C VAL A 199 4.28 -20.64 12.68
N LYS A 200 4.11 -19.65 13.55
CA LYS A 200 4.53 -19.75 14.95
C LYS A 200 3.75 -20.82 15.73
N ALA A 201 2.45 -20.94 15.47
CA ALA A 201 1.63 -22.01 16.03
C ALA A 201 2.11 -23.40 15.56
N GLU A 202 2.46 -23.54 14.29
CA GLU A 202 3.02 -24.77 13.72
C GLU A 202 4.37 -25.12 14.32
N GLU A 203 5.28 -24.14 14.52
CA GLU A 203 6.56 -24.33 15.21
C GLU A 203 6.34 -24.90 16.62
N THR A 204 5.33 -24.41 17.35
CA THR A 204 4.94 -24.94 18.67
C THR A 204 4.52 -26.41 18.57
N MET A 205 3.75 -26.78 17.57
CA MET A 205 3.33 -28.16 17.36
C MET A 205 4.48 -29.08 16.92
N GLN A 206 5.43 -28.58 16.12
CA GLN A 206 6.64 -29.32 15.77
C GLN A 206 7.53 -29.56 17.01
N ALA A 207 7.69 -28.57 17.88
CA ALA A 207 8.38 -28.72 19.15
C ALA A 207 7.67 -29.74 20.05
N PHE A 208 6.34 -29.66 20.16
CA PHE A 208 5.52 -30.63 20.89
C PHE A 208 5.78 -32.06 20.40
N ALA A 209 5.66 -32.31 19.09
CA ALA A 209 5.89 -33.60 18.49
C ALA A 209 7.33 -34.12 18.75
N SER A 210 8.31 -33.24 18.65
CA SER A 210 9.71 -33.56 18.95
C SER A 210 9.92 -33.99 20.39
N TYR A 211 9.30 -33.29 21.35
CA TYR A 211 9.38 -33.64 22.78
C TYR A 211 8.67 -34.96 23.09
N ILE A 212 7.53 -35.24 22.47
CA ILE A 212 6.85 -36.53 22.60
C ILE A 212 7.74 -37.67 22.06
N LYS A 213 8.32 -37.46 20.88
CA LYS A 213 9.21 -38.46 20.22
C LYS A 213 10.46 -38.75 21.06
N SER A 214 11.02 -37.74 21.71
CA SER A 214 12.19 -37.88 22.60
C SER A 214 11.83 -38.30 24.04
N LYS A 215 10.54 -38.52 24.34
CA LYS A 215 10.02 -38.81 25.69
C LYS A 215 10.28 -37.71 26.72
N SER A 216 10.50 -36.47 26.26
CA SER A 216 10.67 -35.28 27.08
C SER A 216 9.30 -34.69 27.47
N TYR A 217 8.49 -35.50 28.16
CA TYR A 217 7.08 -35.21 28.41
C TYR A 217 6.83 -33.95 29.24
N TYR A 218 7.74 -33.58 30.12
CA TYR A 218 7.63 -32.34 30.89
C TYR A 218 7.79 -31.10 29.97
N GLU A 219 8.70 -31.14 29.04
CA GLU A 219 8.87 -30.04 28.08
C GLU A 219 7.68 -29.94 27.12
N ALA A 220 7.12 -31.08 26.68
CA ALA A 220 5.89 -31.08 25.89
C ALA A 220 4.71 -30.49 26.69
N TYR A 221 4.58 -30.85 27.97
CA TYR A 221 3.52 -30.32 28.84
C TYR A 221 3.61 -28.80 29.05
N ARG A 222 4.83 -28.26 29.11
CA ARG A 222 5.08 -26.81 29.22
C ARG A 222 4.63 -26.00 28.01
N LEU A 223 4.35 -26.65 26.87
CA LEU A 223 3.75 -26.00 25.70
C LEU A 223 2.25 -25.86 25.79
N LEU A 224 1.60 -26.38 26.83
CA LEU A 224 0.19 -26.16 27.08
C LEU A 224 -0.09 -24.77 27.63
N SER A 225 -1.26 -24.24 27.32
CA SER A 225 -1.73 -23.00 27.94
C SER A 225 -1.96 -23.19 29.45
N PRO A 226 -1.90 -22.12 30.26
CA PRO A 226 -2.23 -22.18 31.65
C PRO A 226 -3.67 -22.71 31.90
N ALA A 227 -4.59 -22.47 30.94
CA ALA A 227 -5.95 -22.98 31.01
C ALA A 227 -5.98 -24.50 30.77
N ALA A 228 -5.25 -25.02 29.80
CA ALA A 228 -5.13 -26.43 29.53
C ALA A 228 -4.45 -27.19 30.69
N MET A 229 -3.36 -26.64 31.25
CA MET A 229 -2.68 -27.25 32.41
C MET A 229 -3.57 -27.38 33.65
N ARG A 230 -4.46 -26.40 33.86
CA ARG A 230 -5.44 -26.48 35.00
C ARG A 230 -6.48 -27.57 34.82
N LYS A 231 -6.85 -27.89 33.55
CA LYS A 231 -7.84 -28.91 33.24
C LYS A 231 -7.28 -30.34 33.40
N VAL A 232 -6.01 -30.52 33.00
CA VAL A 232 -5.40 -31.87 32.96
C VAL A 232 -4.03 -31.85 33.65
N PRO A 233 -3.94 -32.40 34.89
CA PRO A 233 -2.68 -32.57 35.63
C PRO A 233 -1.66 -33.37 34.83
N PHE A 234 -0.37 -33.09 35.04
CA PHE A 234 0.74 -33.68 34.26
C PHE A 234 0.69 -35.21 34.15
N THR A 235 0.43 -35.91 35.28
CA THR A 235 0.36 -37.38 35.31
C THR A 235 -0.73 -37.95 34.39
N ASN A 236 -1.91 -37.33 34.42
CA ASN A 236 -3.03 -37.74 33.61
C ASN A 236 -2.76 -37.40 32.12
N TRP A 237 -2.17 -36.23 31.90
CA TRP A 237 -1.81 -35.77 30.55
C TRP A 237 -0.79 -36.72 29.88
N VAL A 238 0.25 -37.16 30.61
CA VAL A 238 1.23 -38.14 30.09
C VAL A 238 0.55 -39.47 29.75
N GLY A 239 -0.41 -39.91 30.55
CA GLY A 239 -1.18 -41.12 30.26
C GLY A 239 -1.97 -41.04 28.96
N THR A 240 -2.47 -39.85 28.61
CA THR A 240 -3.27 -39.63 27.41
C THR A 240 -2.39 -39.32 26.18
N TYR A 241 -1.48 -38.34 26.31
CA TYR A 241 -0.72 -37.77 25.18
C TYR A 241 0.74 -38.22 25.10
N GLY A 242 1.25 -38.91 26.10
CA GLY A 242 2.60 -39.49 26.10
C GLY A 242 2.79 -40.66 25.14
N ASN A 243 1.83 -40.90 24.25
CA ASN A 243 1.88 -41.95 23.24
C ASN A 243 2.75 -41.46 22.06
N SER A 244 3.62 -42.37 21.58
CA SER A 244 4.54 -42.10 20.47
C SER A 244 3.88 -41.62 19.16
N ARG A 245 2.59 -41.92 18.95
CA ARG A 245 1.83 -41.49 17.77
C ARG A 245 1.79 -39.95 17.62
N TYR A 246 1.77 -39.20 18.72
CA TYR A 246 1.79 -37.72 18.71
C TYR A 246 3.16 -37.14 18.34
N GLY A 247 4.19 -37.95 18.25
CA GLY A 247 5.49 -37.58 17.70
C GLY A 247 5.55 -37.54 16.15
N TYR A 248 4.48 -37.98 15.48
CA TYR A 248 4.38 -38.04 14.03
C TYR A 248 3.14 -37.28 13.56
N LEU A 249 3.34 -35.98 13.21
CA LEU A 249 2.30 -35.08 12.80
C LEU A 249 2.43 -34.78 11.31
N THR A 250 1.35 -34.93 10.57
CA THR A 250 1.24 -34.47 9.18
C THR A 250 0.16 -33.39 9.13
N LYS A 251 0.53 -32.15 8.85
CA LYS A 251 -0.41 -31.03 8.78
C LYS A 251 -1.40 -31.25 7.63
N LEU A 252 -2.67 -31.14 7.92
CA LEU A 252 -3.77 -31.23 6.96
C LEU A 252 -4.34 -29.86 6.64
N GLN A 253 -4.62 -29.05 7.68
CA GLN A 253 -5.28 -27.77 7.54
C GLN A 253 -4.86 -26.79 8.64
N SER A 254 -4.96 -25.52 8.34
CA SER A 254 -4.90 -24.42 9.32
C SER A 254 -6.04 -23.44 9.07
N ARG A 255 -6.55 -22.84 10.17
CA ARG A 255 -7.52 -21.75 10.12
C ARG A 255 -7.38 -20.83 11.32
N PRO A 256 -7.58 -19.52 11.15
CA PRO A 256 -7.62 -18.60 12.28
C PRO A 256 -8.86 -18.88 13.16
N ASP A 257 -8.71 -18.66 14.48
CA ASP A 257 -9.79 -18.71 15.46
C ASP A 257 -9.79 -17.41 16.27
N GLY A 258 -10.20 -16.33 15.61
CA GLY A 258 -10.12 -14.98 16.14
C GLY A 258 -8.75 -14.33 15.91
N LYS A 259 -8.39 -13.37 16.78
CA LYS A 259 -7.17 -12.57 16.65
C LYS A 259 -5.92 -13.30 17.17
N ASP A 260 -6.07 -13.98 18.30
CA ASP A 260 -4.98 -14.51 19.11
C ASP A 260 -5.06 -16.06 19.24
N ALA A 261 -5.73 -16.72 18.30
CA ALA A 261 -5.84 -18.17 18.27
C ALA A 261 -5.81 -18.71 16.84
N VAL A 262 -5.27 -19.94 16.71
CA VAL A 262 -5.19 -20.71 15.46
C VAL A 262 -5.63 -22.12 15.72
N ILE A 263 -6.40 -22.69 14.81
CA ILE A 263 -6.77 -24.11 14.82
C ILE A 263 -5.95 -24.80 13.72
N LEU A 264 -5.21 -25.83 14.12
CA LEU A 264 -4.42 -26.69 13.23
C LEU A 264 -4.99 -28.09 13.27
N THR A 265 -5.19 -28.70 12.10
CA THR A 265 -5.61 -30.08 11.98
C THR A 265 -4.43 -30.93 11.48
N TYR A 266 -4.16 -32.04 12.16
CA TYR A 266 -3.09 -32.97 11.84
C TYR A 266 -3.61 -34.40 11.75
N ALA A 267 -3.06 -35.16 10.81
CA ALA A 267 -3.10 -36.61 10.89
C ALA A 267 -1.96 -37.08 11.80
N ILE A 268 -2.27 -37.94 12.80
CA ILE A 268 -1.29 -38.53 13.70
C ILE A 268 -1.11 -40.01 13.42
N GLY A 269 0.10 -40.49 13.54
CA GLY A 269 0.45 -41.89 13.38
C GLY A 269 1.67 -42.11 12.50
N PRO A 270 2.20 -43.35 12.43
CA PRO A 270 3.38 -43.66 11.62
C PRO A 270 3.08 -43.46 10.13
N ASP A 271 4.10 -43.05 9.37
CA ASP A 271 4.01 -42.69 7.93
C ASP A 271 3.42 -43.79 7.02
N LYS A 272 3.44 -45.03 7.47
CA LYS A 272 2.92 -46.20 6.72
C LYS A 272 2.08 -47.08 7.64
N GLY A 273 0.80 -47.11 7.46
CA GLY A 273 -0.07 -48.09 8.11
C GLY A 273 -1.52 -47.66 8.33
N GLU A 274 -2.37 -48.63 8.53
CA GLU A 274 -3.74 -48.47 8.99
C GLU A 274 -3.73 -47.86 10.41
N GLY A 275 -4.48 -46.79 10.62
CA GLY A 275 -4.65 -46.21 11.93
C GLY A 275 -4.27 -44.72 12.03
N LYS A 276 -4.20 -43.98 10.92
CA LYS A 276 -4.14 -42.50 11.02
C LYS A 276 -5.44 -42.00 11.63
N LYS A 277 -5.28 -41.19 12.68
CA LYS A 277 -6.37 -40.43 13.26
C LYS A 277 -6.13 -38.97 13.03
N ASP A 278 -7.17 -38.23 12.84
CA ASP A 278 -7.07 -36.79 12.77
C ASP A 278 -7.22 -36.19 14.17
N ILE A 279 -6.44 -35.15 14.43
CA ILE A 279 -6.54 -34.34 15.62
C ILE A 279 -6.73 -32.91 15.23
N THR A 280 -7.55 -32.20 15.98
CA THR A 280 -7.73 -30.78 15.89
C THR A 280 -7.11 -30.12 17.13
N VAL A 281 -6.13 -29.25 16.90
CA VAL A 281 -5.39 -28.57 17.96
C VAL A 281 -5.69 -27.09 17.93
N ARG A 282 -6.18 -26.56 19.03
CA ARG A 282 -6.34 -25.14 19.22
C ARG A 282 -5.12 -24.59 19.92
N LEU A 283 -4.45 -23.61 19.30
CA LEU A 283 -3.36 -22.87 19.92
C LEU A 283 -3.81 -21.43 20.19
N VAL A 284 -3.34 -20.88 21.29
CA VAL A 284 -3.62 -19.50 21.70
C VAL A 284 -2.32 -18.76 21.96
N GLN A 285 -2.30 -17.49 21.64
CA GLN A 285 -1.21 -16.62 22.00
C GLN A 285 -1.38 -16.11 23.43
N VAL A 286 -0.41 -16.41 24.28
CA VAL A 286 -0.33 -15.89 25.66
C VAL A 286 0.97 -15.08 25.76
N ASP A 287 0.85 -13.78 25.95
CA ASP A 287 1.95 -12.82 25.84
C ASP A 287 2.58 -12.90 24.43
N THR A 288 3.82 -13.38 24.34
CA THR A 288 4.55 -13.53 23.07
C THR A 288 4.66 -14.98 22.59
N LYS A 289 4.08 -15.94 23.31
CA LYS A 289 4.22 -17.38 23.06
C LYS A 289 2.93 -17.99 22.55
N TRP A 290 3.05 -18.86 21.58
CA TRP A 290 1.97 -19.74 21.16
C TRP A 290 1.95 -20.98 22.03
N LEU A 291 0.78 -21.30 22.60
CA LEU A 291 0.59 -22.41 23.55
C LEU A 291 -0.63 -23.23 23.14
N ILE A 292 -0.57 -24.54 23.37
CA ILE A 292 -1.64 -25.48 23.09
C ILE A 292 -2.75 -25.33 24.11
N ASP A 293 -3.96 -24.99 23.69
CA ASP A 293 -5.13 -24.82 24.56
C ASP A 293 -6.02 -26.05 24.61
N SER A 294 -6.19 -26.74 23.47
CA SER A 294 -6.84 -28.05 23.42
C SER A 294 -6.24 -28.94 22.32
N ILE A 295 -6.39 -30.25 22.52
CA ILE A 295 -6.13 -31.30 21.53
C ILE A 295 -7.36 -32.19 21.53
N ASP A 296 -8.08 -32.20 20.43
CA ASP A 296 -9.31 -32.95 20.25
C ASP A 296 -9.06 -34.02 19.16
N GLU A 297 -9.35 -35.29 19.48
CA GLU A 297 -9.28 -36.42 18.51
C GLU A 297 -10.64 -36.59 17.84
N GLU A 298 -10.66 -36.64 16.52
CA GLU A 298 -11.85 -36.99 15.72
C GLU A 298 -11.99 -38.49 15.50
#